data_b19bafbdeff949be89ce55d296983460
#
_entry.id   b19bafbdeff949be89ce55d296983460
#
_cell.length_a   1.000
_cell.length_b   1.000
_cell.length_c   1.000
_cell.angle_alpha   90.00
_cell.angle_beta   90.00
_cell.angle_gamma   90.00
#
_symmetry.space_group_name_H-M   'P 1'
#
loop_
_entity.id
_entity.type
_entity.pdbx_description
1 polymer ?
#
loop_
_entity_poly.entity_id
_entity_poly.type
_entity_poly.pdbx_seq_one_letter_code
_entity_poly.pdbx_strand_id
1 'polypeptide(L)'
;MNRTFSLDDPGTPEQEWREALRAKALPSLDLSPFRRLVVVSAHPDDETLGVGGLIAQAARADLTVDVVVLTDGAASHPGSPTHSPEALRRIREQEVRHAIELLAPGASDNGSTWLVWAASAATLRS
;
A
#
# COMPACT_ATOMS: atom_id res chain seq x y z
N MET A 1 -9.56 5.37 -30.54
CA MET A 1 -9.69 3.90 -30.42
C MET A 1 -10.08 3.57 -29.00
N ASN A 2 -11.31 3.08 -28.77
CA ASN A 2 -11.74 2.62 -27.45
C ASN A 2 -11.12 1.22 -27.23
N ARG A 3 -10.02 1.12 -26.52
CA ARG A 3 -9.51 -0.17 -26.06
C ARG A 3 -10.40 -0.63 -24.91
N THR A 4 -11.13 -1.71 -25.09
CA THR A 4 -11.86 -2.35 -23.99
C THR A 4 -10.82 -3.05 -23.11
N PHE A 5 -10.73 -2.67 -21.86
CA PHE A 5 -9.85 -3.31 -20.89
C PHE A 5 -10.35 -4.72 -20.59
N SER A 6 -9.46 -5.71 -20.61
CA SER A 6 -9.71 -7.07 -20.15
C SER A 6 -8.73 -7.45 -19.04
N LEU A 7 -9.20 -8.20 -18.06
CA LEU A 7 -8.35 -8.72 -16.99
C LEU A 7 -7.32 -9.74 -17.50
N ASP A 8 -7.57 -10.32 -18.69
CA ASP A 8 -6.68 -11.29 -19.34
C ASP A 8 -5.62 -10.61 -20.22
N ASP A 9 -5.70 -9.28 -20.39
CA ASP A 9 -4.70 -8.53 -21.16
C ASP A 9 -3.35 -8.54 -20.42
N PRO A 10 -2.23 -8.76 -21.13
CA PRO A 10 -0.89 -8.81 -20.52
C PRO A 10 -0.43 -7.49 -19.90
N GLY A 11 -1.24 -6.46 -19.95
CA GLY A 11 -0.91 -5.12 -19.47
C GLY A 11 0.03 -4.36 -20.41
N THR A 12 0.45 -3.20 -19.98
CA THR A 12 1.41 -2.36 -20.73
C THR A 12 2.82 -2.87 -20.48
N PRO A 13 3.62 -3.16 -21.52
CA PRO A 13 4.99 -3.60 -21.36
C PRO A 13 5.84 -2.60 -20.56
N GLU A 14 6.76 -3.10 -19.74
CA GLU A 14 7.65 -2.28 -18.90
C GLU A 14 8.42 -1.23 -19.72
N GLN A 15 8.85 -1.58 -20.92
CA GLN A 15 9.59 -0.66 -21.79
C GLN A 15 8.75 0.56 -22.18
N GLU A 16 7.47 0.38 -22.50
CA GLU A 16 6.54 1.47 -22.83
C GLU A 16 6.36 2.40 -21.62
N TRP A 17 6.24 1.85 -20.42
CA TRP A 17 6.20 2.62 -19.17
C TRP A 17 7.48 3.43 -18.95
N ARG A 18 8.63 2.80 -19.11
CA ARG A 18 9.93 3.47 -18.96
C ARG A 18 10.10 4.63 -19.95
N GLU A 19 9.70 4.45 -21.19
CA GLU A 19 9.77 5.48 -22.23
C GLU A 19 8.79 6.63 -21.92
N ALA A 20 7.56 6.33 -21.54
CA ALA A 20 6.56 7.33 -21.15
C ALA A 20 7.00 8.16 -19.94
N LEU A 21 7.58 7.52 -18.92
CA LEU A 21 8.06 8.20 -17.71
C LEU A 21 9.31 9.06 -18.00
N ARG A 22 10.23 8.60 -18.88
CA ARG A 22 11.40 9.38 -19.29
C ARG A 22 11.02 10.60 -20.13
N ALA A 23 9.97 10.48 -20.94
CA ALA A 23 9.47 11.59 -21.75
C ALA A 23 8.77 12.67 -20.91
N LYS A 24 8.35 12.34 -19.69
CA LYS A 24 7.78 13.30 -18.73
C LYS A 24 8.87 13.73 -17.76
N ALA A 25 9.29 14.99 -17.84
CA ALA A 25 10.12 15.60 -16.81
C ALA A 25 9.30 15.76 -15.52
N LEU A 26 9.20 14.68 -14.74
CA LEU A 26 8.52 14.73 -13.45
C LEU A 26 9.42 15.44 -12.42
N PRO A 27 8.90 16.42 -11.66
CA PRO A 27 9.68 17.05 -10.60
C PRO A 27 10.01 16.03 -9.51
N SER A 28 11.20 16.13 -8.95
CA SER A 28 11.57 15.34 -7.77
C SER A 28 10.82 15.82 -6.55
N LEU A 29 10.36 14.89 -5.73
CA LEU A 29 9.80 15.20 -4.42
C LEU A 29 10.95 15.42 -3.43
N ASP A 30 11.08 16.64 -2.89
CA ASP A 30 12.03 16.94 -1.82
C ASP A 30 11.41 16.57 -0.47
N LEU A 31 12.02 15.61 0.22
CA LEU A 31 11.58 15.16 1.55
C LEU A 31 12.25 15.93 2.69
N SER A 32 13.27 16.75 2.41
CA SER A 32 14.07 17.44 3.44
C SER A 32 13.28 18.36 4.39
N PRO A 33 12.19 19.02 3.98
CA PRO A 33 11.42 19.85 4.91
C PRO A 33 10.51 19.06 5.85
N PHE A 34 10.33 17.77 5.62
CA PHE A 34 9.40 16.95 6.38
C PHE A 34 10.10 16.16 7.49
N ARG A 35 9.33 15.76 8.49
CA ARG A 35 9.78 14.90 9.59
C ARG A 35 8.97 13.61 9.68
N ARG A 36 7.83 13.60 9.04
CA ARG A 36 6.87 12.49 9.11
C ARG A 36 6.19 12.30 7.76
N LEU A 37 6.00 11.05 7.38
CA LEU A 37 5.16 10.61 6.27
C LEU A 37 3.97 9.86 6.86
N VAL A 38 2.75 10.25 6.49
CA VAL A 38 1.54 9.50 6.81
C VAL A 38 0.95 8.95 5.52
N VAL A 39 0.80 7.65 5.45
CA VAL A 39 0.19 6.93 4.33
C VAL A 39 -1.17 6.42 4.77
N VAL A 40 -2.21 6.74 4.01
CA VAL A 40 -3.56 6.21 4.23
C VAL A 40 -3.96 5.42 3.01
N SER A 41 -4.17 4.12 3.18
CA SER A 41 -4.59 3.19 2.12
C SER A 41 -5.99 2.64 2.40
N ALA A 42 -6.73 2.31 1.34
CA ALA A 42 -8.06 1.76 1.46
C ALA A 42 -8.02 0.28 1.86
N HIS A 43 -7.11 -0.49 1.25
CA HIS A 43 -6.99 -1.92 1.45
C HIS A 43 -5.55 -2.32 1.78
N PRO A 44 -5.37 -3.49 2.42
CA PRO A 44 -4.04 -4.09 2.55
C PRO A 44 -3.44 -4.38 1.17
N ASP A 45 -2.29 -3.84 0.86
CA ASP A 45 -1.50 -3.83 -0.37
C ASP A 45 -1.44 -2.48 -1.11
N ASP A 46 -2.46 -1.62 -1.03
CA ASP A 46 -2.49 -0.31 -1.70
C ASP A 46 -1.28 0.56 -1.31
N GLU A 47 -0.84 0.53 -0.04
CA GLU A 47 0.31 1.30 0.45
C GLU A 47 1.61 0.85 -0.21
N THR A 48 1.77 -0.45 -0.41
CA THR A 48 2.96 -1.04 -1.02
C THR A 48 2.98 -0.79 -2.52
N LEU A 49 1.89 -1.06 -3.21
CA LEU A 49 1.76 -0.92 -4.67
C LEU A 49 1.73 0.55 -5.10
N GLY A 50 1.06 1.41 -4.34
CA GLY A 50 0.90 2.82 -4.70
C GLY A 50 2.07 3.69 -4.32
N VAL A 51 2.62 3.52 -3.12
CA VAL A 51 3.64 4.43 -2.56
C VAL A 51 4.80 3.74 -1.84
N GLY A 52 5.01 2.43 -2.04
CA GLY A 52 6.09 1.69 -1.38
C GLY A 52 7.49 2.29 -1.62
N GLY A 53 7.75 2.78 -2.82
CA GLY A 53 9.00 3.51 -3.12
C GLY A 53 9.17 4.79 -2.29
N LEU A 54 8.09 5.53 -2.05
CA LEU A 54 8.10 6.72 -1.20
C LEU A 54 8.31 6.35 0.28
N ILE A 55 7.66 5.29 0.76
CA ILE A 55 7.88 4.75 2.12
C ILE A 55 9.36 4.44 2.33
N ALA A 56 9.96 3.71 1.39
CA ALA A 56 11.37 3.35 1.47
C ALA A 56 12.31 4.57 1.40
N GLN A 57 11.97 5.59 0.61
CA GLN A 57 12.74 6.84 0.57
C GLN A 57 12.61 7.65 1.86
N ALA A 58 11.41 7.74 2.42
CA ALA A 58 11.16 8.44 3.68
C ALA A 58 11.93 7.78 4.84
N ALA A 59 11.91 6.45 4.92
CA ALA A 59 12.68 5.71 5.93
C ALA A 59 14.19 5.94 5.81
N ARG A 60 14.73 5.95 4.59
CA ARG A 60 16.16 6.27 4.36
C ARG A 60 16.54 7.71 4.68
N ALA A 61 15.57 8.60 4.66
CA ALA A 61 15.73 10.01 5.02
C ALA A 61 15.41 10.26 6.50
N ASP A 62 15.34 9.21 7.33
CA ASP A 62 15.06 9.23 8.77
C ASP A 62 13.72 9.90 9.14
N LEU A 63 12.74 9.89 8.22
CA LEU A 63 11.40 10.32 8.54
C LEU A 63 10.67 9.23 9.35
N THR A 64 9.85 9.67 10.30
CA THR A 64 8.84 8.79 10.90
C THR A 64 7.80 8.42 9.84
N VAL A 65 7.48 7.14 9.69
CA VAL A 65 6.49 6.67 8.71
C VAL A 65 5.31 6.05 9.43
N ASP A 66 4.12 6.62 9.26
CA ASP A 66 2.89 6.05 9.77
C ASP A 66 2.05 5.51 8.61
N VAL A 67 1.55 4.30 8.76
CA VAL A 67 0.67 3.67 7.76
C VAL A 67 -0.67 3.32 8.40
N VAL A 68 -1.74 3.80 7.78
CA VAL A 68 -3.12 3.53 8.20
C VAL A 68 -3.83 2.82 7.07
N VAL A 69 -4.26 1.58 7.31
CA VAL A 69 -5.05 0.79 6.36
C VAL A 69 -6.50 0.77 6.85
N LEU A 70 -7.42 1.26 6.00
CA LEU A 70 -8.81 1.51 6.40
C LEU A 70 -9.68 0.26 6.44
N THR A 71 -9.30 -0.82 5.74
CA THR A 71 -10.03 -2.09 5.73
C THR A 71 -9.12 -3.27 6.03
N ASP A 72 -9.67 -4.35 6.55
CA ASP A 72 -8.92 -5.54 6.95
C ASP A 72 -8.75 -6.60 5.84
N GLY A 73 -9.31 -6.34 4.66
CA GLY A 73 -9.25 -7.29 3.55
C GLY A 73 -10.08 -8.57 3.74
N ALA A 74 -10.86 -8.70 4.82
CA ALA A 74 -11.65 -9.89 5.10
C ALA A 74 -12.66 -10.24 3.99
N ALA A 75 -13.12 -9.24 3.24
CA ALA A 75 -14.08 -9.39 2.15
C ALA A 75 -13.43 -9.63 0.76
N SER A 76 -12.10 -9.75 0.68
CA SER A 76 -11.39 -9.88 -0.60
C SER A 76 -11.76 -11.15 -1.39
N HIS A 77 -12.14 -12.23 -0.69
CA HIS A 77 -12.48 -13.51 -1.30
C HIS A 77 -13.79 -14.06 -0.70
N PRO A 78 -14.93 -13.48 -1.08
CA PRO A 78 -16.22 -13.94 -0.55
C PRO A 78 -16.50 -15.38 -0.98
N GLY A 79 -16.88 -16.22 -0.01
CA GLY A 79 -17.15 -17.64 -0.28
C GLY A 79 -15.92 -18.50 -0.52
N SER A 80 -14.72 -18.06 -0.15
CA SER A 80 -13.49 -18.86 -0.25
C SER A 80 -13.66 -20.21 0.46
N PRO A 81 -13.37 -21.34 -0.21
CA PRO A 81 -13.47 -22.67 0.40
C PRO A 81 -12.31 -22.97 1.36
N THR A 82 -11.25 -22.18 1.34
CA THR A 82 -10.00 -22.44 2.07
C THR A 82 -9.76 -21.48 3.23
N HIS A 83 -10.32 -20.27 3.18
CA HIS A 83 -10.08 -19.24 4.19
C HIS A 83 -11.38 -18.57 4.62
N SER A 84 -11.63 -18.57 5.91
CA SER A 84 -12.70 -17.74 6.48
C SER A 84 -12.35 -16.25 6.40
N PRO A 85 -13.31 -15.33 6.43
CA PRO A 85 -13.05 -13.89 6.49
C PRO A 85 -12.07 -13.50 7.60
N GLU A 86 -12.19 -14.15 8.76
CA GLU A 86 -11.31 -13.88 9.89
C GLU A 86 -9.87 -14.39 9.67
N ALA A 87 -9.71 -15.53 9.00
CA ALA A 87 -8.41 -16.03 8.61
C ALA A 87 -7.76 -15.11 7.58
N LEU A 88 -8.52 -14.62 6.59
CA LEU A 88 -8.05 -13.64 5.60
C LEU A 88 -7.59 -12.35 6.27
N ARG A 89 -8.37 -11.80 7.20
CA ARG A 89 -7.97 -10.61 7.95
C ARG A 89 -6.60 -10.77 8.60
N ARG A 90 -6.36 -11.88 9.31
CA ARG A 90 -5.07 -12.12 9.98
C ARG A 90 -3.92 -12.23 8.99
N ILE A 91 -4.14 -12.91 7.87
CA ILE A 91 -3.12 -13.05 6.81
C ILE A 91 -2.78 -11.67 6.25
N ARG A 92 -3.78 -10.88 5.86
CA ARG A 92 -3.59 -9.55 5.29
C ARG A 92 -2.90 -8.59 6.25
N GLU A 93 -3.25 -8.65 7.53
CA GLU A 93 -2.55 -7.86 8.56
C GLU A 93 -1.06 -8.23 8.66
N GLN A 94 -0.74 -9.52 8.60
CA GLN A 94 0.65 -9.99 8.61
C GLN A 94 1.41 -9.58 7.35
N GLU A 95 0.77 -9.65 6.18
CA GLU A 95 1.36 -9.23 4.90
C GLU A 95 1.72 -7.75 4.92
N VAL A 96 0.81 -6.87 5.37
CA VAL A 96 1.08 -5.43 5.51
C VAL A 96 2.25 -5.17 6.46
N ARG A 97 2.25 -5.80 7.64
CA ARG A 97 3.36 -5.66 8.60
C ARG A 97 4.70 -6.05 7.98
N HIS A 98 4.74 -7.21 7.35
CA HIS A 98 5.96 -7.71 6.73
C HIS A 98 6.43 -6.82 5.57
N ALA A 99 5.51 -6.36 4.72
CA ALA A 99 5.84 -5.44 3.64
C ALA A 99 6.46 -4.14 4.16
N ILE A 100 5.91 -3.58 5.23
CA ILE A 100 6.43 -2.34 5.82
C ILE A 100 7.77 -2.55 6.51
N GLU A 101 7.98 -3.67 7.20
CA GLU A 101 9.29 -4.03 7.77
C GLU A 101 10.38 -4.12 6.69
N LEU A 102 10.03 -4.60 5.49
CA LEU A 102 10.95 -4.64 4.36
C LEU A 102 11.19 -3.27 3.73
N LEU A 103 10.16 -2.43 3.62
CA LEU A 103 10.24 -1.10 3.02
C LEU A 103 10.92 -0.08 3.93
N ALA A 104 10.70 -0.20 5.23
CA ALA A 104 11.19 0.73 6.24
C ALA A 104 11.80 -0.04 7.44
N PRO A 105 12.96 -0.70 7.24
CA PRO A 105 13.62 -1.46 8.30
C PRO A 105 13.95 -0.55 9.51
N GLY A 106 13.63 -1.02 10.72
CA GLY A 106 13.85 -0.27 11.95
C GLY A 106 12.87 0.89 12.20
N ALA A 107 11.81 0.99 11.42
CA ALA A 107 10.81 2.03 11.60
C ALA A 107 10.13 1.99 12.98
N SER A 108 9.99 0.83 13.59
CA SER A 108 9.51 0.68 14.97
C SER A 108 10.39 1.41 15.99
N ASP A 109 11.69 1.53 15.72
CA ASP A 109 12.66 2.11 16.64
C ASP A 109 12.64 3.64 16.62
N ASN A 110 12.16 4.25 15.53
CA ASN A 110 12.05 5.70 15.36
C ASN A 110 10.65 6.27 15.65
N GLY A 111 9.75 5.45 16.24
CA GLY A 111 8.40 5.87 16.61
C GLY A 111 7.39 5.83 15.47
N SER A 112 7.69 5.14 14.37
CA SER A 112 6.74 4.86 13.30
C SER A 112 5.62 3.94 13.78
N THR A 113 4.42 4.12 13.28
CA THR A 113 3.23 3.39 13.74
C THR A 113 2.50 2.76 12.56
N TRP A 114 2.00 1.54 12.77
CA TRP A 114 1.10 0.89 11.84
C TRP A 114 -0.25 0.66 12.50
N LEU A 115 -1.29 1.14 11.88
CA LEU A 115 -2.67 0.92 12.29
C LEU A 115 -3.41 0.28 11.12
N VAL A 116 -3.76 -0.99 11.24
CA VAL A 116 -4.82 -1.59 10.43
C VAL A 116 -6.12 -1.27 11.15
N TRP A 117 -6.83 -0.24 10.71
CA TRP A 117 -8.13 0.11 11.26
C TRP A 117 -9.22 -0.48 10.38
N ALA A 118 -9.64 -1.70 10.72
CA ALA A 118 -10.81 -2.30 10.11
C ALA A 118 -12.06 -1.60 10.63
N ALA A 119 -12.57 -0.63 9.89
CA ALA A 119 -13.98 -0.34 9.97
C ALA A 119 -14.72 -1.58 9.46
N SER A 120 -15.18 -2.43 10.36
CA SER A 120 -16.10 -3.51 10.00
C SER A 120 -17.25 -2.90 9.21
N ALA A 121 -17.57 -3.47 8.04
CA ALA A 121 -18.68 -3.03 7.22
C ALA A 121 -20.04 -3.02 7.97
N ALA A 122 -20.10 -3.60 9.16
CA ALA A 122 -21.22 -3.52 10.09
C ALA A 122 -21.36 -2.15 10.78
N THR A 123 -20.30 -1.35 10.90
CA THR A 123 -20.33 -0.06 11.61
C THR A 123 -20.74 1.12 10.70
N LEU A 124 -20.75 0.92 9.38
CA LEU A 124 -21.15 1.95 8.41
C LEU A 124 -22.63 1.90 8.02
N ARG A 125 -23.45 1.07 8.68
CA ARG A 125 -24.90 0.91 8.41
C ARG A 125 -25.77 1.36 9.60
N SER A 126 -25.39 2.41 10.29
CA SER A 126 -26.27 3.03 11.30
C SER A 126 -26.48 4.51 11.03
#